data_785292969ea21e156a7c8f005ab8ebb7
#
_entry.id   785292969ea21e156a7c8f005ab8ebb7
#
_cell.length_a   1.000
_cell.length_b   1.000
_cell.length_c   1.000
_cell.angle_alpha   90.00
_cell.angle_beta   90.00
_cell.angle_gamma   90.00
#
_symmetry.space_group_name_H-M   'P 1'
#
loop_
_entity.id
_entity.type
_entity.pdbx_description
1 polymer ?
#
loop_
_entity_poly.entity_id
_entity_poly.type
_entity_poly.pdbx_seq_one_letter_code
_entity_poly.pdbx_strand_id
1 'polypeptide(L)'
;MPGVTKEQIQAAREADLFTYLQFHEPGVLKRDGPNFRHKEHDSLVYVTGKRYWYWNSRGRSINALDYLIQIRGYGLVDAVHALVGGEIRHTPAYRSTAEIQVSKEPEKKAFSLPWARRCATAAVSYLQKRGISSEVIRQCLQAGIFYEARYHGEPVCVFVGKDDSGKAKFACMRSIGGNLKKDVYGSDKGYNFCYPPQSPGSRHVAVFEAPIDALSHATLQELEGWKWNGYRLSLGD
;
A
#
# COMPACT_ATOMS: atom_id res chain seq x y z
N MET A 1 -37.46 -8.04 9.34
CA MET A 1 -36.52 -9.16 9.49
C MET A 1 -35.83 -8.99 10.83
N PRO A 2 -35.65 -10.03 11.66
CA PRO A 2 -34.90 -9.87 12.92
C PRO A 2 -33.45 -9.50 12.60
N GLY A 3 -33.00 -8.41 13.18
CA GLY A 3 -31.61 -7.96 13.06
C GLY A 3 -30.69 -8.87 13.89
N VAL A 4 -29.40 -8.84 13.60
CA VAL A 4 -28.37 -9.57 14.37
C VAL A 4 -27.99 -8.81 15.63
N THR A 5 -27.69 -9.54 16.72
CA THR A 5 -27.29 -8.95 18.00
C THR A 5 -25.79 -8.54 17.99
N LYS A 6 -25.39 -7.71 18.95
CA LYS A 6 -23.98 -7.31 19.10
C LYS A 6 -23.09 -8.52 19.40
N GLU A 7 -23.56 -9.48 20.17
CA GLU A 7 -22.87 -10.71 20.51
C GLU A 7 -22.66 -11.59 19.28
N GLN A 8 -23.66 -11.70 18.41
CA GLN A 8 -23.54 -12.42 17.13
C GLN A 8 -22.51 -11.75 16.19
N ILE A 9 -22.52 -10.43 16.12
CA ILE A 9 -21.52 -9.67 15.33
C ILE A 9 -20.12 -9.92 15.88
N GLN A 10 -19.94 -9.93 17.19
CA GLN A 10 -18.66 -10.19 17.82
C GLN A 10 -18.18 -11.62 17.54
N ALA A 11 -19.05 -12.60 17.71
CA ALA A 11 -18.74 -14.01 17.39
C ALA A 11 -18.35 -14.20 15.91
N ALA A 12 -19.04 -13.51 14.98
CA ALA A 12 -18.70 -13.53 13.57
C ALA A 12 -17.34 -12.90 13.25
N ARG A 13 -16.91 -11.87 13.99
CA ARG A 13 -15.57 -11.28 13.88
C ARG A 13 -14.47 -12.21 14.38
N GLU A 14 -14.76 -13.02 15.39
CA GLU A 14 -13.84 -13.98 15.99
C GLU A 14 -13.76 -15.32 15.25
N ALA A 15 -14.67 -15.53 14.29
CA ALA A 15 -14.68 -16.74 13.47
C ALA A 15 -13.35 -16.89 12.70
N ASP A 16 -12.85 -18.14 12.63
CA ASP A 16 -11.61 -18.44 11.93
C ASP A 16 -11.81 -18.43 10.40
N LEU A 17 -11.42 -17.33 9.77
CA LEU A 17 -11.48 -17.16 8.32
C LEU A 17 -10.67 -18.23 7.57
N PHE A 18 -9.55 -18.72 8.11
CA PHE A 18 -8.76 -19.75 7.44
C PHE A 18 -9.52 -21.05 7.32
N THR A 19 -10.11 -21.50 8.41
CA THR A 19 -10.97 -22.69 8.45
C THR A 19 -12.21 -22.49 7.57
N TYR A 20 -12.85 -21.30 7.63
CA TYR A 20 -13.98 -20.99 6.77
C TYR A 20 -13.64 -21.18 5.28
N LEU A 21 -12.53 -20.61 4.82
CA LEU A 21 -12.10 -20.71 3.41
C LEU A 21 -11.76 -22.14 2.99
N GLN A 22 -11.17 -22.94 3.88
CA GLN A 22 -10.88 -24.35 3.58
C GLN A 22 -12.16 -25.17 3.33
N PHE A 23 -13.22 -24.89 4.08
CA PHE A 23 -14.49 -25.66 3.97
C PHE A 23 -15.41 -25.11 2.90
N HIS A 24 -15.56 -23.79 2.80
CA HIS A 24 -16.56 -23.16 1.93
C HIS A 24 -16.02 -22.72 0.57
N GLU A 25 -14.73 -22.51 0.47
CA GLU A 25 -14.06 -22.07 -0.77
C GLU A 25 -12.81 -22.94 -1.05
N PRO A 26 -13.00 -24.28 -1.23
CA PRO A 26 -11.85 -25.16 -1.41
C PRO A 26 -11.02 -24.76 -2.63
N GLY A 27 -9.70 -24.65 -2.43
CA GLY A 27 -8.77 -24.30 -3.48
C GLY A 27 -8.55 -22.80 -3.70
N VAL A 28 -9.23 -21.89 -2.96
CA VAL A 28 -9.01 -20.43 -3.05
C VAL A 28 -7.67 -20.00 -2.48
N LEU A 29 -7.08 -20.83 -1.61
CA LEU A 29 -5.80 -20.57 -0.98
C LEU A 29 -4.66 -21.24 -1.74
N LYS A 30 -3.55 -20.54 -1.91
CA LYS A 30 -2.26 -21.08 -2.36
C LYS A 30 -1.22 -20.94 -1.25
N ARG A 31 -0.34 -21.93 -1.11
CA ARG A 31 0.77 -21.85 -0.18
C ARG A 31 1.81 -20.85 -0.68
N ASP A 32 2.33 -20.01 0.20
CA ASP A 32 3.35 -19.01 -0.07
C ASP A 32 4.40 -19.06 1.07
N GLY A 33 5.39 -19.94 0.90
CA GLY A 33 6.35 -20.27 1.95
C GLY A 33 5.67 -20.82 3.21
N PRO A 34 5.86 -20.20 4.39
CA PRO A 34 5.19 -20.59 5.64
C PRO A 34 3.73 -20.09 5.73
N ASN A 35 3.31 -19.21 4.83
CA ASN A 35 2.01 -18.53 4.84
C ASN A 35 1.07 -19.09 3.77
N PHE A 36 -0.16 -18.56 3.73
CA PHE A 36 -1.10 -18.81 2.65
C PHE A 36 -1.55 -17.48 2.04
N ARG A 37 -1.81 -17.50 0.74
CA ARG A 37 -2.24 -16.34 -0.04
C ARG A 37 -3.54 -16.65 -0.76
N HIS A 38 -4.43 -15.67 -0.82
CA HIS A 38 -5.69 -15.80 -1.55
C HIS A 38 -5.42 -15.71 -3.06
N LYS A 39 -5.96 -16.63 -3.86
CA LYS A 39 -5.66 -16.69 -5.31
C LYS A 39 -6.26 -15.52 -6.09
N GLU A 40 -7.47 -15.12 -5.77
CA GLU A 40 -8.17 -14.01 -6.46
C GLU A 40 -7.75 -12.63 -5.94
N HIS A 41 -7.26 -12.57 -4.68
CA HIS A 41 -6.78 -11.36 -4.02
C HIS A 41 -5.36 -11.59 -3.52
N ASP A 42 -4.40 -11.53 -4.43
CA ASP A 42 -3.00 -11.91 -4.20
C ASP A 42 -2.31 -11.11 -3.08
N SER A 43 -2.80 -9.91 -2.79
CA SER A 43 -2.36 -9.08 -1.67
C SER A 43 -2.94 -9.47 -0.30
N LEU A 44 -3.90 -10.43 -0.25
CA LEU A 44 -4.47 -10.94 0.98
C LEU A 44 -3.72 -12.18 1.43
N VAL A 45 -3.03 -12.09 2.58
CA VAL A 45 -2.12 -13.11 3.09
C VAL A 45 -2.52 -13.55 4.49
N TYR A 46 -2.59 -14.87 4.71
CA TYR A 46 -2.69 -15.46 6.04
C TYR A 46 -1.30 -15.71 6.63
N VAL A 47 -1.00 -15.04 7.73
CA VAL A 47 0.27 -15.18 8.45
C VAL A 47 0.14 -16.30 9.47
N THR A 48 0.59 -17.50 9.12
CA THR A 48 0.37 -18.74 9.88
C THR A 48 0.92 -18.65 11.32
N GLY A 49 2.12 -18.11 11.50
CA GLY A 49 2.76 -17.99 12.82
C GLY A 49 2.03 -17.06 13.81
N LYS A 50 1.22 -16.14 13.31
CA LYS A 50 0.47 -15.17 14.11
C LYS A 50 -1.04 -15.35 14.02
N ARG A 51 -1.53 -16.29 13.21
CA ARG A 51 -2.94 -16.64 13.01
C ARG A 51 -3.84 -15.46 12.67
N TYR A 52 -3.39 -14.55 11.76
CA TYR A 52 -4.21 -13.44 11.29
C TYR A 52 -4.09 -13.24 9.78
N TRP A 53 -5.09 -12.58 9.20
CA TRP A 53 -5.11 -12.17 7.82
C TRP A 53 -4.67 -10.72 7.68
N TYR A 54 -3.79 -10.46 6.71
CA TYR A 54 -3.34 -9.12 6.38
C TYR A 54 -3.56 -8.83 4.90
N TRP A 55 -4.21 -7.70 4.63
CA TRP A 55 -4.46 -7.25 3.28
C TRP A 55 -3.42 -6.19 2.89
N ASN A 56 -2.34 -6.63 2.24
CA ASN A 56 -1.19 -5.78 1.94
C ASN A 56 -1.56 -4.53 1.13
N SER A 57 -2.37 -4.66 0.07
CA SER A 57 -2.79 -3.51 -0.75
C SER A 57 -3.65 -2.49 -0.01
N ARG A 58 -4.25 -2.86 1.12
CA ARG A 58 -5.05 -1.97 1.97
C ARG A 58 -4.39 -1.63 3.30
N GLY A 59 -3.21 -2.18 3.58
CA GLY A 59 -2.42 -1.89 4.76
C GLY A 59 -3.10 -2.22 6.10
N ARG A 60 -3.99 -3.23 6.14
CA ARG A 60 -4.76 -3.60 7.33
C ARG A 60 -5.00 -5.09 7.46
N SER A 61 -5.24 -5.55 8.68
CA SER A 61 -5.79 -6.89 8.93
C SER A 61 -7.30 -6.92 8.66
N ILE A 62 -7.80 -8.09 8.30
CA ILE A 62 -9.24 -8.36 8.15
C ILE A 62 -9.61 -9.63 8.91
N ASN A 63 -10.86 -9.70 9.36
CA ASN A 63 -11.46 -10.87 9.98
C ASN A 63 -12.44 -11.57 9.01
N ALA A 64 -13.08 -12.65 9.45
CA ALA A 64 -14.03 -13.40 8.64
C ALA A 64 -15.25 -12.57 8.20
N LEU A 65 -15.77 -11.73 9.08
CA LEU A 65 -16.90 -10.86 8.78
C LEU A 65 -16.54 -9.81 7.72
N ASP A 66 -15.36 -9.17 7.87
CA ASP A 66 -14.84 -8.23 6.88
C ASP A 66 -14.64 -8.88 5.50
N TYR A 67 -14.17 -10.13 5.48
CA TYR A 67 -13.99 -10.89 4.25
C TYR A 67 -15.30 -11.10 3.51
N LEU A 68 -16.33 -11.60 4.20
CA LEU A 68 -17.62 -11.85 3.57
C LEU A 68 -18.27 -10.57 3.05
N ILE A 69 -18.19 -9.49 3.80
CA ILE A 69 -18.81 -8.21 3.40
C ILE A 69 -18.01 -7.56 2.24
N GLN A 70 -16.69 -7.47 2.36
CA GLN A 70 -15.89 -6.63 1.45
C GLN A 70 -15.39 -7.37 0.21
N ILE A 71 -15.24 -8.68 0.29
CA ILE A 71 -14.72 -9.51 -0.82
C ILE A 71 -15.85 -10.30 -1.46
N ARG A 72 -16.75 -10.89 -0.66
CA ARG A 72 -17.85 -11.69 -1.17
C ARG A 72 -19.17 -10.93 -1.34
N GLY A 73 -19.23 -9.65 -0.90
CA GLY A 73 -20.40 -8.78 -1.11
C GLY A 73 -21.63 -9.15 -0.27
N TYR A 74 -21.46 -9.90 0.82
CA TYR A 74 -22.56 -10.25 1.72
C TYR A 74 -23.10 -9.01 2.43
N GLY A 75 -24.42 -8.94 2.67
CA GLY A 75 -24.99 -8.03 3.66
C GLY A 75 -24.53 -8.39 5.09
N LEU A 76 -24.51 -7.42 6.01
CA LEU A 76 -24.05 -7.64 7.38
C LEU A 76 -24.79 -8.80 8.05
N VAL A 77 -26.11 -8.86 7.93
CA VAL A 77 -26.97 -9.89 8.53
C VAL A 77 -26.64 -11.27 7.96
N ASP A 78 -26.53 -11.37 6.63
CA ASP A 78 -26.24 -12.63 5.94
C ASP A 78 -24.83 -13.13 6.26
N ALA A 79 -23.84 -12.22 6.33
CA ALA A 79 -22.47 -12.55 6.72
C ALA A 79 -22.38 -13.09 8.15
N VAL A 80 -23.10 -12.46 9.09
CA VAL A 80 -23.15 -12.94 10.48
C VAL A 80 -23.80 -14.31 10.55
N HIS A 81 -24.94 -14.53 9.87
CA HIS A 81 -25.59 -15.84 9.84
C HIS A 81 -24.72 -16.91 9.19
N ALA A 82 -23.99 -16.60 8.13
CA ALA A 82 -23.06 -17.52 7.49
C ALA A 82 -21.91 -17.98 8.40
N LEU A 83 -21.48 -17.11 9.33
CA LEU A 83 -20.35 -17.40 10.23
C LEU A 83 -20.76 -17.99 11.57
N VAL A 84 -21.96 -17.66 12.08
CA VAL A 84 -22.42 -18.03 13.43
C VAL A 84 -23.59 -19.00 13.40
N GLY A 85 -24.42 -18.96 12.34
CA GLY A 85 -25.60 -19.78 12.21
C GLY A 85 -25.36 -21.07 11.44
N GLY A 86 -25.06 -22.16 12.07
CA GLY A 86 -24.72 -23.49 11.52
C GLY A 86 -25.66 -24.15 10.52
N GLU A 87 -26.45 -23.43 9.71
CA GLU A 87 -27.19 -23.95 8.56
C GLU A 87 -27.01 -23.06 7.35
N ILE A 88 -26.24 -23.54 6.36
CA ILE A 88 -25.99 -22.87 5.11
C ILE A 88 -27.11 -23.24 4.13
N ARG A 89 -28.01 -22.32 3.85
CA ARG A 89 -28.79 -22.38 2.60
C ARG A 89 -28.07 -21.51 1.56
N HIS A 90 -27.37 -22.18 0.66
CA HIS A 90 -26.83 -21.56 -0.54
C HIS A 90 -27.95 -21.04 -1.43
N THR A 91 -28.01 -19.73 -1.62
CA THR A 91 -28.54 -19.16 -2.86
C THR A 91 -27.52 -18.16 -3.37
N PRO A 92 -26.81 -18.45 -4.46
CA PRO A 92 -25.99 -17.45 -5.12
C PRO A 92 -26.92 -16.50 -5.84
N ALA A 93 -27.32 -15.43 -5.19
CA ALA A 93 -27.97 -14.31 -5.87
C ALA A 93 -26.88 -13.42 -6.48
N TYR A 94 -26.45 -13.76 -7.69
CA TYR A 94 -25.90 -12.79 -8.60
C TYR A 94 -26.99 -11.73 -8.84
N ARG A 95 -26.93 -10.62 -8.14
CA ARG A 95 -27.69 -9.41 -8.45
C ARG A 95 -26.74 -8.41 -9.12
N SER A 96 -26.98 -8.29 -10.43
CA SER A 96 -26.51 -7.16 -11.23
C SER A 96 -26.86 -5.83 -10.55
N THR A 97 -25.88 -4.93 -10.59
CA THR A 97 -25.99 -3.47 -10.55
C THR A 97 -27.41 -2.92 -10.31
N ALA A 98 -27.77 -2.67 -9.06
CA ALA A 98 -28.79 -1.72 -8.68
C ALA A 98 -28.23 -0.95 -7.48
N GLU A 99 -27.99 0.32 -7.72
CA GLU A 99 -27.82 1.43 -6.78
C GLU A 99 -27.43 1.06 -5.34
N ILE A 100 -26.13 0.93 -5.13
CA ILE A 100 -25.56 1.00 -3.79
C ILE A 100 -25.80 2.43 -3.32
N GLN A 101 -26.80 2.61 -2.45
CA GLN A 101 -26.80 3.81 -1.61
C GLN A 101 -25.46 3.81 -0.86
N VAL A 102 -24.64 4.74 -1.27
CA VAL A 102 -23.35 5.04 -0.69
C VAL A 102 -23.55 5.29 0.81
N SER A 103 -23.34 4.23 1.62
CA SER A 103 -23.00 4.44 3.02
C SER A 103 -21.75 5.31 3.00
N LYS A 104 -21.83 6.49 3.62
CA LYS A 104 -20.76 7.48 3.70
C LYS A 104 -19.41 6.78 3.74
N GLU A 105 -18.64 6.88 2.64
CA GLU A 105 -17.22 6.53 2.65
C GLU A 105 -16.63 7.14 3.92
N PRO A 106 -15.82 6.40 4.69
CA PRO A 106 -15.07 7.02 5.76
C PRO A 106 -14.35 8.20 5.11
N GLU A 107 -14.57 9.42 5.62
CA GLU A 107 -14.02 10.65 5.06
C GLU A 107 -12.59 10.36 4.63
N LYS A 108 -12.31 10.43 3.33
CA LYS A 108 -10.96 10.26 2.79
C LYS A 108 -10.14 11.34 3.46
N LYS A 109 -9.40 11.00 4.52
CA LYS A 109 -8.46 11.94 5.12
C LYS A 109 -7.66 12.52 3.98
N ALA A 110 -7.73 13.83 3.82
CA ALA A 110 -7.05 14.53 2.75
C ALA A 110 -5.55 14.16 2.77
N PHE A 111 -4.96 13.97 1.59
CA PHE A 111 -3.53 13.74 1.47
C PHE A 111 -2.77 14.85 2.18
N SER A 112 -1.88 14.47 3.08
CA SER A 112 -1.02 15.39 3.82
C SER A 112 0.37 14.80 3.94
N LEU A 113 1.37 15.58 3.58
CA LEU A 113 2.76 15.19 3.72
C LEU A 113 3.17 15.06 5.19
N PRO A 114 3.98 14.06 5.56
CA PRO A 114 4.63 14.01 6.87
C PRO A 114 5.47 15.27 7.11
N TRP A 115 5.49 15.75 8.35
CA TRP A 115 6.26 16.95 8.72
C TRP A 115 7.75 16.77 8.44
N ALA A 116 8.29 17.65 7.60
CA ALA A 116 9.71 17.66 7.28
C ALA A 116 10.54 18.06 8.51
N ARG A 117 11.63 17.37 8.74
CA ARG A 117 12.65 17.79 9.71
C ARG A 117 13.46 18.98 9.17
N ARG A 118 14.01 19.78 10.07
CA ARG A 118 14.87 20.92 9.69
C ARG A 118 16.15 20.49 8.95
N CYS A 119 16.62 19.27 9.19
CA CYS A 119 17.75 18.67 8.51
C CYS A 119 17.43 17.23 8.08
N ALA A 120 18.04 16.79 6.99
CA ALA A 120 17.85 15.44 6.43
C ALA A 120 19.09 14.55 6.66
N THR A 121 19.84 14.77 7.75
CA THR A 121 21.15 14.14 7.96
C THR A 121 21.08 12.63 7.99
N ALA A 122 20.12 12.05 8.69
CA ALA A 122 19.98 10.59 8.79
C ALA A 122 19.52 9.99 7.44
N ALA A 123 18.59 10.65 6.74
CA ALA A 123 18.10 10.20 5.45
C ALA A 123 19.19 10.31 4.36
N VAL A 124 19.97 11.38 4.36
CA VAL A 124 21.12 11.55 3.47
C VAL A 124 22.16 10.46 3.71
N SER A 125 22.58 10.25 4.96
CA SER A 125 23.54 9.20 5.32
C SER A 125 23.04 7.81 4.93
N TYR A 126 21.74 7.55 5.07
CA TYR A 126 21.14 6.29 4.66
C TYR A 126 21.26 6.09 3.14
N LEU A 127 20.92 7.09 2.32
CA LEU A 127 21.03 6.98 0.87
C LEU A 127 22.48 6.84 0.42
N GLN A 128 23.42 7.58 1.04
CA GLN A 128 24.86 7.45 0.77
C GLN A 128 25.38 6.04 1.07
N LYS A 129 24.98 5.45 2.21
CA LYS A 129 25.32 4.05 2.54
C LYS A 129 24.74 3.05 1.54
N ARG A 130 23.67 3.40 0.82
CA ARG A 130 23.11 2.60 -0.27
C ARG A 130 23.76 2.90 -1.63
N GLY A 131 24.83 3.69 -1.66
CA GLY A 131 25.57 3.99 -2.86
C GLY A 131 25.01 5.14 -3.71
N ILE A 132 24.00 5.88 -3.21
CA ILE A 132 23.48 7.04 -3.96
C ILE A 132 24.45 8.21 -3.85
N SER A 133 24.81 8.82 -4.99
CA SER A 133 25.75 9.95 -5.02
C SER A 133 25.23 11.17 -4.30
N SER A 134 26.14 11.94 -3.73
CA SER A 134 25.79 13.18 -3.03
C SER A 134 25.14 14.21 -3.96
N GLU A 135 25.49 14.21 -5.23
CA GLU A 135 24.91 15.11 -6.24
C GLU A 135 23.45 14.76 -6.52
N VAL A 136 23.13 13.49 -6.74
CA VAL A 136 21.76 13.02 -6.95
C VAL A 136 20.88 13.33 -5.72
N ILE A 137 21.40 13.09 -4.51
CA ILE A 137 20.70 13.43 -3.26
C ILE A 137 20.44 14.93 -3.15
N ARG A 138 21.45 15.75 -3.44
CA ARG A 138 21.35 17.22 -3.42
C ARG A 138 20.26 17.72 -4.37
N GLN A 139 20.20 17.18 -5.58
CA GLN A 139 19.18 17.54 -6.57
C GLN A 139 17.77 17.18 -6.08
N CYS A 140 17.58 16.00 -5.46
CA CYS A 140 16.30 15.61 -4.87
C CYS A 140 15.85 16.56 -3.75
N LEU A 141 16.79 16.96 -2.88
CA LEU A 141 16.52 17.92 -1.79
C LEU A 141 16.12 19.29 -2.36
N GLN A 142 16.85 19.80 -3.35
CA GLN A 142 16.58 21.09 -4.00
C GLN A 142 15.25 21.09 -4.75
N ALA A 143 14.93 20.01 -5.45
CA ALA A 143 13.65 19.83 -6.13
C ALA A 143 12.47 19.62 -5.15
N GLY A 144 12.75 19.40 -3.85
CA GLY A 144 11.74 19.12 -2.85
C GLY A 144 10.98 17.82 -3.12
N ILE A 145 11.63 16.84 -3.73
CA ILE A 145 11.09 15.50 -3.99
C ILE A 145 11.62 14.45 -3.01
N PHE A 146 12.50 14.85 -2.10
CA PHE A 146 13.06 14.01 -1.04
C PHE A 146 13.30 14.84 0.21
N TYR A 147 12.97 14.28 1.38
CA TYR A 147 13.31 14.87 2.67
C TYR A 147 13.25 13.82 3.80
N GLU A 148 13.69 14.22 5.01
CA GLU A 148 13.59 13.41 6.23
C GLU A 148 12.35 13.82 7.03
N ALA A 149 11.61 12.82 7.51
CA ALA A 149 10.51 13.01 8.46
C ALA A 149 10.65 12.06 9.66
N ARG A 150 9.69 12.13 10.58
CA ARG A 150 9.49 11.10 11.62
C ARG A 150 8.14 10.42 11.43
N TYR A 151 8.15 9.11 11.52
CA TYR A 151 6.95 8.29 11.53
C TYR A 151 6.97 7.38 12.76
N HIS A 152 5.99 7.54 13.66
CA HIS A 152 5.97 6.87 14.96
C HIS A 152 7.28 7.03 15.76
N GLY A 153 7.89 8.22 15.73
CA GLY A 153 9.13 8.51 16.42
C GLY A 153 10.42 8.16 15.67
N GLU A 154 10.35 7.28 14.67
CA GLU A 154 11.49 6.81 13.90
C GLU A 154 11.79 7.71 12.69
N PRO A 155 13.06 7.92 12.34
CA PRO A 155 13.42 8.69 11.16
C PRO A 155 13.11 7.89 9.88
N VAL A 156 12.50 8.57 8.92
CA VAL A 156 12.15 8.00 7.62
C VAL A 156 12.57 8.89 6.46
N CYS A 157 12.95 8.27 5.36
CA CYS A 157 13.04 8.92 4.06
C CYS A 157 11.64 9.12 3.50
N VAL A 158 11.32 10.31 3.01
CA VAL A 158 10.07 10.60 2.30
C VAL A 158 10.41 10.97 0.87
N PHE A 159 9.81 10.24 -0.08
CA PHE A 159 9.92 10.50 -1.52
C PHE A 159 8.59 11.03 -2.00
N VAL A 160 8.59 12.15 -2.71
CA VAL A 160 7.40 12.92 -3.08
C VAL A 160 7.18 12.88 -4.57
N GLY A 161 5.96 12.61 -4.98
CA GLY A 161 5.47 12.80 -6.34
C GLY A 161 4.64 14.07 -6.43
N LYS A 162 4.83 14.85 -7.48
CA LYS A 162 4.22 16.16 -7.70
C LYS A 162 3.45 16.19 -9.01
N ASP A 163 2.40 16.99 -9.08
CA ASP A 163 1.73 17.34 -10.33
C ASP A 163 2.50 18.42 -11.11
N ASP A 164 2.01 18.75 -12.29
CA ASP A 164 2.62 19.75 -13.19
C ASP A 164 2.70 21.16 -12.58
N SER A 165 1.88 21.45 -11.58
CA SER A 165 1.95 22.71 -10.82
C SER A 165 3.00 22.70 -9.71
N GLY A 166 3.69 21.57 -9.50
CA GLY A 166 4.64 21.36 -8.41
C GLY A 166 4.00 21.01 -7.07
N LYS A 167 2.69 20.81 -7.02
CA LYS A 167 1.97 20.43 -5.82
C LYS A 167 2.14 18.94 -5.54
N ALA A 168 2.48 18.58 -4.30
CA ALA A 168 2.57 17.19 -3.89
C ALA A 168 1.21 16.48 -3.97
N LYS A 169 1.17 15.33 -4.61
CA LYS A 169 0.01 14.43 -4.76
C LYS A 169 0.25 13.03 -4.24
N PHE A 170 1.50 12.65 -4.19
CA PHE A 170 1.95 11.33 -3.74
C PHE A 170 3.13 11.49 -2.79
N ALA A 171 3.24 10.60 -1.82
CA ALA A 171 4.48 10.38 -1.10
C ALA A 171 4.56 8.93 -0.61
N CYS A 172 5.76 8.38 -0.60
CA CYS A 172 6.04 7.12 0.08
C CYS A 172 7.16 7.30 1.11
N MET A 173 7.13 6.46 2.14
CA MET A 173 8.05 6.48 3.26
C MET A 173 8.89 5.21 3.32
N ARG A 174 10.18 5.36 3.59
CA ARG A 174 11.11 4.26 3.85
C ARG A 174 11.81 4.47 5.18
N SER A 175 11.75 3.48 6.09
CA SER A 175 12.52 3.57 7.34
C SER A 175 14.03 3.52 7.07
N ILE A 176 14.79 4.23 7.91
CA ILE A 176 16.26 4.27 7.84
C ILE A 176 16.85 3.04 8.54
N GLY A 177 16.27 2.62 9.67
CA GLY A 177 16.77 1.51 10.48
C GLY A 177 15.87 0.29 10.57
N GLY A 178 14.76 0.23 9.81
CA GLY A 178 13.77 -0.84 9.89
C GLY A 178 13.26 -1.28 8.52
N ASN A 179 12.13 -2.02 8.51
CA ASN A 179 11.54 -2.60 7.31
C ASN A 179 10.30 -1.83 6.79
N LEU A 180 10.04 -0.63 7.31
CA LEU A 180 8.88 0.15 6.86
C LEU A 180 9.06 0.56 5.41
N LYS A 181 8.10 0.18 4.59
CA LYS A 181 7.83 0.67 3.24
C LYS A 181 6.35 0.97 3.19
N LYS A 182 5.97 2.21 2.93
CA LYS A 182 4.56 2.59 2.97
C LYS A 182 4.29 3.86 2.21
N ASP A 183 3.22 3.85 1.41
CA ASP A 183 2.65 5.08 0.86
C ASP A 183 1.99 5.91 1.97
N VAL A 184 2.09 7.22 1.85
CA VAL A 184 1.36 8.15 2.70
C VAL A 184 -0.12 8.06 2.38
N TYR A 185 -0.96 8.02 3.41
CA TYR A 185 -2.40 7.89 3.23
C TYR A 185 -2.96 9.03 2.35
N GLY A 186 -3.84 8.68 1.43
CA GLY A 186 -4.44 9.64 0.49
C GLY A 186 -3.55 10.00 -0.70
N SER A 187 -2.39 9.35 -0.85
CA SER A 187 -1.53 9.49 -2.03
C SER A 187 -2.26 9.08 -3.30
N ASP A 188 -2.09 9.87 -4.35
CA ASP A 188 -2.55 9.57 -5.71
C ASP A 188 -1.43 8.90 -6.50
N LYS A 189 -1.59 7.60 -6.81
CA LYS A 189 -0.58 6.82 -7.56
C LYS A 189 -0.41 7.24 -9.03
N GLY A 190 -1.25 8.14 -9.53
CA GLY A 190 -1.02 8.81 -10.82
C GLY A 190 0.18 9.76 -10.81
N TYR A 191 0.67 10.13 -9.61
CA TYR A 191 1.78 11.09 -9.41
C TYR A 191 2.92 10.49 -8.61
N ASN A 192 3.33 9.28 -8.91
CA ASN A 192 4.42 8.60 -8.22
C ASN A 192 5.73 9.41 -8.23
N PHE A 193 6.69 9.03 -7.36
CA PHE A 193 7.99 9.66 -7.31
C PHE A 193 8.66 9.65 -8.69
N CYS A 194 9.12 10.80 -9.13
CA CYS A 194 9.78 10.98 -10.42
C CYS A 194 11.03 11.84 -10.25
N TYR A 195 12.20 11.25 -10.56
CA TYR A 195 13.45 12.01 -10.67
C TYR A 195 13.53 12.63 -12.08
N PRO A 196 13.70 13.95 -12.18
CA PRO A 196 13.58 14.67 -13.44
C PRO A 196 14.78 14.41 -14.38
N PRO A 197 14.64 14.68 -15.69
CA PRO A 197 15.75 14.66 -16.63
C PRO A 197 16.70 15.85 -16.40
N GLN A 198 17.91 15.74 -16.90
CA GLN A 198 18.91 16.82 -16.82
C GLN A 198 18.54 18.05 -17.66
N SER A 199 17.82 17.83 -18.76
CA SER A 199 17.35 18.90 -19.65
C SER A 199 15.84 18.80 -19.84
N PRO A 200 15.12 19.93 -19.90
CA PRO A 200 13.67 19.93 -20.09
C PRO A 200 13.27 19.36 -21.46
N GLY A 201 12.02 18.91 -21.58
CA GLY A 201 11.44 18.45 -22.84
C GLY A 201 11.79 17.02 -23.24
N SER A 202 12.40 16.22 -22.36
CA SER A 202 12.59 14.80 -22.62
C SER A 202 11.26 14.06 -22.77
N ARG A 203 11.22 13.10 -23.71
CA ARG A 203 10.10 12.18 -23.93
C ARG A 203 10.43 10.75 -23.53
N HIS A 204 11.58 10.54 -22.89
CA HIS A 204 12.02 9.23 -22.43
C HIS A 204 11.69 9.06 -20.95
N VAL A 205 11.23 7.87 -20.57
CA VAL A 205 10.99 7.48 -19.19
C VAL A 205 11.58 6.11 -18.93
N ALA A 206 12.31 5.97 -17.83
CA ALA A 206 12.70 4.69 -17.26
C ALA A 206 11.85 4.44 -16.02
N VAL A 207 11.32 3.22 -15.89
CA VAL A 207 10.40 2.84 -14.82
C VAL A 207 11.11 1.89 -13.87
N PHE A 208 10.94 2.12 -12.57
CA PHE A 208 11.58 1.38 -11.48
C PHE A 208 10.55 0.94 -10.45
N GLU A 209 10.85 -0.11 -9.71
CA GLU A 209 9.98 -0.58 -8.63
C GLU A 209 9.93 0.44 -7.48
N ALA A 210 11.09 0.95 -7.04
CA ALA A 210 11.18 1.86 -5.90
C ALA A 210 11.96 3.15 -6.22
N PRO A 211 11.73 4.26 -5.45
CA PRO A 211 12.48 5.51 -5.63
C PRO A 211 14.00 5.34 -5.54
N ILE A 212 14.48 4.46 -4.64
CA ILE A 212 15.93 4.23 -4.48
C ILE A 212 16.53 3.63 -5.74
N ASP A 213 15.83 2.77 -6.46
CA ASP A 213 16.30 2.17 -7.71
C ASP A 213 16.43 3.24 -8.82
N ALA A 214 15.44 4.16 -8.87
CA ALA A 214 15.52 5.32 -9.77
C ALA A 214 16.74 6.21 -9.48
N LEU A 215 17.04 6.43 -8.19
CA LEU A 215 18.22 7.20 -7.76
C LEU A 215 19.54 6.44 -8.00
N SER A 216 19.53 5.12 -7.84
CA SER A 216 20.69 4.26 -8.17
C SER A 216 21.03 4.36 -9.65
N HIS A 217 20.02 4.29 -10.52
CA HIS A 217 20.22 4.46 -11.96
C HIS A 217 20.78 5.86 -12.31
N ALA A 218 20.32 6.93 -11.65
CA ALA A 218 20.86 8.27 -11.82
C ALA A 218 22.33 8.35 -11.38
N THR A 219 22.67 7.71 -10.26
CA THR A 219 24.02 7.63 -9.73
C THR A 219 24.96 6.87 -10.65
N LEU A 220 24.53 5.71 -11.18
CA LEU A 220 25.31 4.94 -12.15
C LEU A 220 25.59 5.75 -13.41
N GLN A 221 24.61 6.49 -13.91
CA GLN A 221 24.83 7.41 -15.04
C GLN A 221 25.92 8.44 -14.74
N GLU A 222 25.91 9.02 -13.55
CA GLU A 222 26.91 10.00 -13.12
C GLU A 222 28.31 9.37 -13.05
N LEU A 223 28.43 8.18 -12.48
CA LEU A 223 29.70 7.48 -12.28
C LEU A 223 30.30 6.94 -13.59
N GLU A 224 29.49 6.43 -14.48
CA GLU A 224 29.93 5.81 -15.74
C GLU A 224 29.96 6.79 -16.91
N GLY A 225 29.42 8.00 -16.72
CA GLY A 225 29.46 9.08 -17.72
C GLY A 225 28.61 8.84 -18.99
N TRP A 226 27.70 7.81 -18.97
CA TRP A 226 26.82 7.58 -20.12
C TRP A 226 25.69 8.62 -20.19
N LYS A 227 25.26 8.93 -21.39
CA LYS A 227 24.26 9.98 -21.62
C LYS A 227 22.86 9.41 -21.58
N TRP A 228 22.08 9.82 -20.58
CA TRP A 228 20.67 9.58 -20.50
C TRP A 228 19.94 10.86 -20.12
N ASN A 229 18.99 11.29 -20.94
CA ASN A 229 18.15 12.44 -20.63
C ASN A 229 16.69 11.99 -20.63
N GLY A 230 16.23 11.45 -19.53
CA GLY A 230 14.87 10.95 -19.35
C GLY A 230 14.41 11.05 -17.90
N TYR A 231 13.11 10.91 -17.72
CA TYR A 231 12.48 10.79 -16.42
C TYR A 231 12.75 9.41 -15.82
N ARG A 232 12.94 9.34 -14.52
CA ARG A 232 13.05 8.09 -13.76
C ARG A 232 11.88 8.01 -12.80
N LEU A 233 10.86 7.25 -13.21
CA LEU A 233 9.60 7.08 -12.49
C LEU A 233 9.68 5.82 -11.62
N SER A 234 9.31 5.92 -10.34
CA SER A 234 9.06 4.73 -9.53
C SER A 234 7.57 4.38 -9.50
N LEU A 235 7.24 3.09 -9.37
CA LEU A 235 5.85 2.64 -9.24
C LEU A 235 5.30 2.76 -7.81
N GLY A 236 6.15 3.14 -6.85
CA GLY A 236 5.85 3.16 -5.43
C GLY A 236 6.08 1.80 -4.75
N ASP A 237 5.91 1.77 -3.43
CA ASP A 237 6.06 0.53 -2.62
C ASP A 237 4.72 -0.22 -2.48
#